data_0fd769f44fd1765f9e2bac63eecebe0d
#
_entry.id   0fd769f44fd1765f9e2bac63eecebe0d
#
_cell.length_a   1.000
_cell.length_b   1.000
_cell.length_c   1.000
_cell.angle_alpha   90.00
_cell.angle_beta   90.00
_cell.angle_gamma   90.00
#
_symmetry.space_group_name_H-M   'P 1'
#
loop_
_entity.id
_entity.type
_entity.pdbx_description
1 polymer ?
#
loop_
_entity_poly.entity_id
_entity_poly.type
_entity_poly.pdbx_seq_one_letter_code
_entity_poly.pdbx_strand_id
1 'polypeptide(L)'
;FTWRNSKYELTEYLTEITETSMKEYFRPNFFTNTPDILPPILQQGGAPAFRMRLVLAATLSSSYGIYSGFELCENAAVPGTEEYLNSEKYEIKVRDWHAPGNIREFIARVNEIRRANIALQDFANLRFLETDSDQILCYAKSSRDKGNVIIVAVNVDPFAAHYCTAVIPPDVVGAAPDQHYQVTDLLTGATYTWSDRNYVRLDPTVQPAHILRVEKLL
;
A
#
# COMPACT_ATOMS: atom_id res chain seq x y z
N PHE A 1 -10.20 -1.36 -7.89
CA PHE A 1 -9.29 -0.90 -6.83
C PHE A 1 -9.61 0.53 -6.40
N THR A 2 -9.81 1.46 -7.33
CA THR A 2 -9.90 2.91 -7.07
C THR A 2 -11.00 3.30 -6.07
N TRP A 3 -12.13 2.62 -6.08
CA TRP A 3 -13.27 2.87 -5.17
C TRP A 3 -13.27 2.03 -3.90
N ARG A 4 -12.31 1.11 -3.73
CA ARG A 4 -12.20 0.29 -2.52
C ARG A 4 -11.25 0.96 -1.53
N ASN A 5 -11.76 1.34 -0.37
CA ASN A 5 -11.03 2.15 0.60
C ASN A 5 -10.98 1.53 1.98
N SER A 6 -11.92 0.67 2.34
CA SER A 6 -11.94 -0.03 3.61
C SER A 6 -11.12 -1.33 3.57
N LYS A 7 -10.67 -1.79 4.73
CA LYS A 7 -10.02 -3.09 4.90
C LYS A 7 -10.89 -4.23 4.34
N TYR A 8 -12.18 -4.21 4.64
CA TYR A 8 -13.12 -5.22 4.18
C TYR A 8 -13.19 -5.28 2.64
N GLU A 9 -13.47 -4.15 1.99
CA GLU A 9 -13.59 -4.10 0.52
C GLU A 9 -12.31 -4.51 -0.21
N LEU A 10 -11.15 -4.10 0.33
CA LEU A 10 -9.85 -4.47 -0.22
C LEU A 10 -9.59 -5.98 -0.06
N THR A 11 -9.88 -6.54 1.12
CA THR A 11 -9.67 -7.96 1.39
C THR A 11 -10.59 -8.80 0.53
N GLU A 12 -11.90 -8.49 0.47
CA GLU A 12 -12.88 -9.22 -0.33
C GLU A 12 -12.47 -9.24 -1.82
N TYR A 13 -12.24 -8.08 -2.40
CA TYR A 13 -11.86 -7.96 -3.81
C TYR A 13 -10.55 -8.69 -4.15
N LEU A 14 -9.53 -8.50 -3.32
CA LEU A 14 -8.23 -9.09 -3.58
C LEU A 14 -8.24 -10.61 -3.39
N THR A 15 -8.96 -11.12 -2.39
CA THR A 15 -9.18 -12.57 -2.23
C THR A 15 -9.86 -13.16 -3.47
N GLU A 16 -10.91 -12.51 -3.97
CA GLU A 16 -11.58 -12.95 -5.19
C GLU A 16 -10.61 -13.09 -6.37
N ILE A 17 -9.79 -12.08 -6.64
CA ILE A 17 -8.91 -12.06 -7.82
C ILE A 17 -7.59 -12.83 -7.65
N THR A 18 -7.18 -13.18 -6.42
CA THR A 18 -5.93 -13.91 -6.16
C THR A 18 -6.12 -15.36 -5.73
N GLU A 19 -7.29 -15.73 -5.21
CA GLU A 19 -7.53 -17.08 -4.68
C GLU A 19 -8.54 -17.91 -5.50
N THR A 20 -9.37 -17.24 -6.33
CA THR A 20 -10.29 -17.94 -7.24
C THR A 20 -9.65 -18.26 -8.59
N SER A 21 -10.43 -18.85 -9.51
CA SER A 21 -9.99 -19.08 -10.88
C SER A 21 -9.65 -17.80 -11.65
N MET A 22 -10.06 -16.62 -11.15
CA MET A 22 -9.72 -15.34 -11.74
C MET A 22 -8.21 -15.09 -11.80
N LYS A 23 -7.44 -15.63 -10.86
CA LYS A 23 -5.97 -15.53 -10.86
C LYS A 23 -5.29 -16.08 -12.12
N GLU A 24 -5.97 -16.96 -12.88
CA GLU A 24 -5.39 -17.56 -14.08
C GLU A 24 -5.45 -16.64 -15.30
N TYR A 25 -6.44 -15.75 -15.37
CA TYR A 25 -6.68 -14.92 -16.54
C TYR A 25 -6.77 -13.41 -16.25
N PHE A 26 -6.99 -12.99 -15.01
CA PHE A 26 -7.16 -11.58 -14.65
C PHE A 26 -5.86 -11.01 -14.07
N ARG A 27 -5.36 -9.93 -14.66
CA ARG A 27 -4.14 -9.21 -14.21
C ARG A 27 -4.45 -7.72 -14.15
N PRO A 28 -4.96 -7.24 -13.00
CA PRO A 28 -5.35 -5.84 -12.88
C PRO A 28 -4.13 -4.90 -12.83
N ASN A 29 -4.27 -3.74 -13.45
CA ASN A 29 -3.42 -2.60 -13.20
C ASN A 29 -4.07 -1.71 -12.14
N PHE A 30 -3.40 -1.50 -11.01
CA PHE A 30 -3.95 -0.70 -9.91
C PHE A 30 -3.60 0.77 -10.10
N PHE A 31 -4.57 1.56 -10.55
CA PHE A 31 -4.42 3.01 -10.57
C PHE A 31 -4.84 3.62 -9.23
N THR A 32 -4.00 4.52 -8.68
CA THR A 32 -4.35 5.31 -7.49
C THR A 32 -5.45 6.31 -7.80
N ASN A 33 -5.40 6.89 -8.99
CA ASN A 33 -6.31 7.85 -9.58
C ASN A 33 -6.23 7.73 -11.11
N THR A 34 -7.19 8.29 -11.82
CA THR A 34 -7.20 8.35 -13.30
C THR A 34 -7.62 9.76 -13.75
N PRO A 35 -7.53 10.10 -15.04
CA PRO A 35 -8.06 11.39 -15.52
C PRO A 35 -9.53 11.64 -15.17
N ASP A 36 -10.32 10.56 -15.07
CA ASP A 36 -11.77 10.62 -14.81
C ASP A 36 -12.15 10.29 -13.36
N ILE A 37 -11.19 9.81 -12.54
CA ILE A 37 -11.49 9.30 -11.20
C ILE A 37 -10.50 9.87 -10.18
N LEU A 38 -10.96 10.88 -9.46
CA LEU A 38 -10.39 11.38 -8.22
C LEU A 38 -11.32 10.96 -7.07
N PRO A 39 -11.09 9.80 -6.43
CA PRO A 39 -12.02 9.28 -5.44
C PRO A 39 -12.11 10.22 -4.21
N PRO A 40 -13.27 10.25 -3.51
CA PRO A 40 -13.50 11.15 -2.37
C PRO A 40 -12.41 11.12 -1.30
N ILE A 41 -11.81 9.95 -1.06
CA ILE A 41 -10.72 9.81 -0.10
C ILE A 41 -9.48 10.63 -0.47
N LEU A 42 -9.18 10.79 -1.76
CA LEU A 42 -8.08 11.66 -2.23
C LEU A 42 -8.49 13.12 -2.23
N GLN A 43 -9.77 13.43 -2.52
CA GLN A 43 -10.27 14.80 -2.47
C GLN A 43 -10.14 15.41 -1.07
N GLN A 44 -10.34 14.57 -0.01
CA GLN A 44 -10.47 15.02 1.38
C GLN A 44 -9.26 14.71 2.25
N GLY A 45 -8.55 13.62 1.99
CA GLY A 45 -7.53 13.08 2.89
C GLY A 45 -6.13 13.66 2.70
N GLY A 46 -5.92 14.56 1.74
CA GLY A 46 -4.64 15.22 1.50
C GLY A 46 -3.46 14.26 1.31
N ALA A 47 -2.24 14.71 1.54
CA ALA A 47 -1.02 13.92 1.36
C ALA A 47 -1.02 12.56 2.09
N PRO A 48 -1.60 12.40 3.30
CA PRO A 48 -1.75 11.08 3.93
C PRO A 48 -2.51 10.08 3.07
N ALA A 49 -3.63 10.47 2.47
CA ALA A 49 -4.42 9.61 1.59
C ALA A 49 -3.66 9.24 0.31
N PHE A 50 -2.94 10.19 -0.29
CA PHE A 50 -2.10 9.93 -1.46
C PHE A 50 -0.99 8.93 -1.16
N ARG A 51 -0.29 9.07 -0.04
CA ARG A 51 0.76 8.13 0.39
C ARG A 51 0.18 6.74 0.67
N MET A 52 -0.92 6.66 1.39
CA MET A 52 -1.63 5.40 1.68
C MET A 52 -2.05 4.68 0.39
N ARG A 53 -2.72 5.39 -0.53
CA ARG A 53 -3.17 4.82 -1.80
C ARG A 53 -2.01 4.36 -2.68
N LEU A 54 -0.90 5.10 -2.68
CA LEU A 54 0.32 4.70 -3.40
C LEU A 54 0.87 3.36 -2.86
N VAL A 55 1.02 3.23 -1.53
CA VAL A 55 1.53 1.99 -0.93
C VAL A 55 0.63 0.82 -1.30
N LEU A 56 -0.69 0.96 -1.16
CA LEU A 56 -1.65 -0.08 -1.53
C LEU A 56 -1.52 -0.47 -3.01
N ALA A 57 -1.52 0.50 -3.92
CA ALA A 57 -1.42 0.21 -5.36
C ALA A 57 -0.09 -0.47 -5.72
N ALA A 58 1.02 0.06 -5.20
CA ALA A 58 2.36 -0.40 -5.53
C ALA A 58 2.72 -1.77 -4.93
N THR A 59 2.09 -2.19 -3.83
CA THR A 59 2.46 -3.43 -3.14
C THR A 59 1.43 -4.55 -3.29
N LEU A 60 0.17 -4.24 -3.62
CA LEU A 60 -0.88 -5.25 -3.82
C LEU A 60 -0.94 -5.79 -5.25
N SER A 61 -0.44 -5.05 -6.24
CA SER A 61 -0.48 -5.47 -7.64
C SER A 61 0.90 -5.58 -8.27
N SER A 62 1.02 -6.45 -9.26
CA SER A 62 2.22 -6.57 -10.11
C SER A 62 2.39 -5.36 -11.05
N SER A 63 1.32 -4.63 -11.33
CA SER A 63 1.33 -3.42 -12.15
C SER A 63 0.48 -2.35 -11.48
N TYR A 64 1.00 -1.13 -11.41
CA TYR A 64 0.23 0.00 -10.92
C TYR A 64 0.54 1.27 -11.71
N GLY A 65 -0.35 2.25 -11.63
CA GLY A 65 -0.19 3.55 -12.27
C GLY A 65 -0.67 4.69 -11.38
N ILE A 66 -0.14 5.87 -11.69
CA ILE A 66 -0.58 7.14 -11.16
C ILE A 66 -0.93 8.05 -12.33
N TYR A 67 -1.94 8.88 -12.17
CA TYR A 67 -2.23 9.96 -13.12
C TYR A 67 -1.41 11.20 -12.74
N SER A 68 -0.98 11.92 -13.74
CA SER A 68 -0.17 13.14 -13.61
C SER A 68 -0.78 14.15 -12.63
N GLY A 69 0.03 14.69 -11.72
CA GLY A 69 -0.42 15.56 -10.62
C GLY A 69 -0.64 14.82 -9.29
N PHE A 70 -0.65 13.49 -9.30
CA PHE A 70 -0.68 12.69 -8.08
C PHE A 70 0.54 12.99 -7.19
N GLU A 71 1.69 13.20 -7.79
CA GLU A 71 2.95 13.57 -7.14
C GLU A 71 2.86 14.87 -6.34
N LEU A 72 1.96 15.75 -6.74
CA LEU A 72 1.71 17.05 -6.11
C LEU A 72 0.49 17.02 -5.18
N CYS A 73 -0.10 15.83 -4.98
CA CYS A 73 -1.33 15.65 -4.22
C CYS A 73 -2.48 16.53 -4.76
N GLU A 74 -2.58 16.70 -6.10
CA GLU A 74 -3.69 17.43 -6.71
C GLU A 74 -5.02 16.75 -6.36
N ASN A 75 -5.88 17.47 -5.64
CA ASN A 75 -7.10 16.93 -5.05
C ASN A 75 -8.36 17.77 -5.37
N ALA A 76 -8.26 18.73 -6.27
CA ALA A 76 -9.40 19.53 -6.67
C ALA A 76 -10.26 18.81 -7.70
N ALA A 77 -11.52 18.54 -7.35
CA ALA A 77 -12.51 17.93 -8.22
C ALA A 77 -13.52 18.97 -8.72
N VAL A 78 -14.17 18.67 -9.83
CA VAL A 78 -15.40 19.36 -10.24
C VAL A 78 -16.46 19.12 -9.15
N PRO A 79 -17.12 20.15 -8.60
CA PRO A 79 -18.03 20.00 -7.46
C PRO A 79 -19.08 18.90 -7.67
N GLY A 80 -19.16 17.97 -6.70
CA GLY A 80 -20.13 16.87 -6.72
C GLY A 80 -19.77 15.71 -7.66
N THR A 81 -18.56 15.67 -8.19
CA THR A 81 -18.09 14.61 -9.08
C THR A 81 -16.75 14.02 -8.61
N GLU A 82 -16.28 12.99 -9.32
CA GLU A 82 -14.92 12.45 -9.17
C GLU A 82 -13.99 12.92 -10.29
N GLU A 83 -14.42 13.81 -11.17
CA GLU A 83 -13.58 14.38 -12.22
C GLU A 83 -12.63 15.44 -11.66
N TYR A 84 -11.39 15.42 -12.15
CA TYR A 84 -10.43 16.48 -11.82
C TYR A 84 -10.87 17.82 -12.37
N LEU A 85 -10.80 18.85 -11.53
CA LEU A 85 -10.95 20.23 -11.99
C LEU A 85 -9.76 20.60 -12.88
N ASN A 86 -10.04 21.13 -14.08
CA ASN A 86 -9.02 21.47 -15.08
C ASN A 86 -8.12 20.26 -15.44
N SER A 87 -8.74 19.15 -15.79
CA SER A 87 -8.04 17.91 -16.17
C SER A 87 -7.22 18.09 -17.45
N GLU A 88 -6.01 17.50 -17.51
CA GLU A 88 -5.19 17.41 -18.74
C GLU A 88 -5.89 16.67 -19.90
N LYS A 89 -6.99 16.00 -19.65
CA LYS A 89 -7.86 15.45 -20.67
C LYS A 89 -8.36 16.53 -21.64
N TYR A 90 -8.48 17.77 -21.17
CA TYR A 90 -9.05 18.89 -21.95
C TYR A 90 -8.10 20.04 -22.17
N GLU A 91 -7.05 20.15 -21.39
CA GLU A 91 -6.08 21.27 -21.46
C GLU A 91 -4.66 20.84 -21.08
N ILE A 92 -3.67 21.53 -21.63
CA ILE A 92 -2.27 21.37 -21.21
C ILE A 92 -2.07 22.04 -19.87
N LYS A 93 -1.60 21.30 -18.88
CA LYS A 93 -1.35 21.78 -17.53
C LYS A 93 0.13 21.93 -17.24
N VAL A 94 0.55 23.15 -16.89
CA VAL A 94 1.91 23.42 -16.43
C VAL A 94 1.95 23.28 -14.91
N ARG A 95 2.86 22.43 -14.39
CA ARG A 95 2.99 22.15 -12.96
C ARG A 95 4.34 22.57 -12.41
N ASP A 96 4.33 23.13 -11.21
CA ASP A 96 5.55 23.27 -10.41
C ASP A 96 5.82 21.94 -9.68
N TRP A 97 6.70 21.12 -10.24
CA TRP A 97 7.08 19.83 -9.66
C TRP A 97 7.86 19.94 -8.35
N HIS A 98 8.26 21.14 -7.94
CA HIS A 98 8.93 21.41 -6.67
C HIS A 98 8.00 22.07 -5.62
N ALA A 99 6.72 22.21 -5.94
CA ALA A 99 5.73 22.77 -5.02
C ALA A 99 5.82 22.11 -3.63
N PRO A 100 5.72 22.89 -2.55
CA PRO A 100 5.73 22.33 -1.18
C PRO A 100 4.61 21.32 -0.97
N GLY A 101 4.88 20.28 -0.16
CA GLY A 101 3.90 19.23 0.15
C GLY A 101 3.78 18.14 -0.90
N ASN A 102 4.59 18.18 -1.97
CA ASN A 102 4.64 17.08 -2.93
C ASN A 102 5.16 15.76 -2.28
N ILE A 103 4.83 14.63 -2.90
CA ILE A 103 5.21 13.29 -2.43
C ILE A 103 6.16 12.57 -3.40
N ARG A 104 6.86 13.29 -4.26
CA ARG A 104 7.74 12.72 -5.28
C ARG A 104 8.82 11.80 -4.71
N GLU A 105 9.48 12.24 -3.62
CA GLU A 105 10.50 11.44 -2.94
C GLU A 105 9.90 10.15 -2.34
N PHE A 106 8.70 10.22 -1.78
CA PHE A 106 8.00 9.06 -1.28
C PHE A 106 7.65 8.08 -2.40
N ILE A 107 7.19 8.58 -3.56
CA ILE A 107 6.93 7.74 -4.75
C ILE A 107 8.24 7.08 -5.22
N ALA A 108 9.32 7.84 -5.33
CA ALA A 108 10.63 7.31 -5.71
C ALA A 108 11.07 6.19 -4.76
N ARG A 109 10.94 6.41 -3.45
CA ARG A 109 11.28 5.41 -2.42
C ARG A 109 10.44 4.13 -2.55
N VAL A 110 9.12 4.24 -2.69
CA VAL A 110 8.25 3.07 -2.88
C VAL A 110 8.62 2.31 -4.16
N ASN A 111 8.96 3.00 -5.24
CA ASN A 111 9.41 2.39 -6.48
C ASN A 111 10.76 1.67 -6.35
N GLU A 112 11.71 2.23 -5.60
CA GLU A 112 12.98 1.57 -5.26
C GLU A 112 12.75 0.29 -4.48
N ILE A 113 11.92 0.36 -3.42
CA ILE A 113 11.53 -0.80 -2.61
C ILE A 113 10.92 -1.88 -3.50
N ARG A 114 9.98 -1.51 -4.36
CA ARG A 114 9.32 -2.45 -5.27
C ARG A 114 10.31 -3.12 -6.24
N ARG A 115 11.24 -2.38 -6.83
CA ARG A 115 12.26 -2.93 -7.74
C ARG A 115 13.24 -3.85 -7.03
N ALA A 116 13.60 -3.53 -5.80
CA ALA A 116 14.55 -4.31 -5.01
C ALA A 116 13.96 -5.59 -4.41
N ASN A 117 12.62 -5.74 -4.40
CA ASN A 117 11.94 -6.87 -3.74
C ASN A 117 11.03 -7.59 -4.74
N ILE A 118 11.49 -8.75 -5.21
CA ILE A 118 10.78 -9.55 -6.21
C ILE A 118 9.40 -10.02 -5.72
N ALA A 119 9.24 -10.21 -4.40
CA ALA A 119 7.95 -10.54 -3.79
C ALA A 119 6.86 -9.52 -4.13
N LEU A 120 7.21 -8.23 -4.32
CA LEU A 120 6.26 -7.17 -4.67
C LEU A 120 5.92 -7.12 -6.16
N GLN A 121 6.59 -7.92 -6.99
CA GLN A 121 6.41 -7.94 -8.44
C GLN A 121 5.49 -9.06 -8.93
N ASP A 122 5.16 -10.01 -8.06
CA ASP A 122 4.17 -11.05 -8.33
C ASP A 122 2.78 -10.58 -7.87
N PHE A 123 1.74 -11.07 -8.54
CA PHE A 123 0.35 -10.75 -8.21
C PHE A 123 -0.29 -11.80 -7.29
N ALA A 124 -0.06 -13.09 -7.57
CA ALA A 124 -0.78 -14.20 -6.95
C ALA A 124 -0.19 -14.68 -5.61
N ASN A 125 0.83 -14.01 -5.10
CA ASN A 125 1.54 -14.39 -3.86
C ASN A 125 1.05 -13.63 -2.62
N LEU A 126 -0.13 -13.03 -2.68
CA LEU A 126 -0.73 -12.26 -1.59
C LEU A 126 -1.32 -13.18 -0.52
N ARG A 127 -1.03 -12.89 0.75
CA ARG A 127 -1.66 -13.51 1.90
C ARG A 127 -2.04 -12.46 2.92
N PHE A 128 -3.33 -12.32 3.22
CA PHE A 128 -3.79 -11.44 4.28
C PHE A 128 -3.43 -11.97 5.66
N LEU A 129 -3.15 -11.06 6.58
CA LEU A 129 -2.76 -11.31 7.95
C LEU A 129 -3.79 -10.69 8.89
N GLU A 130 -4.10 -11.36 9.98
CA GLU A 130 -5.09 -10.89 10.94
C GLU A 130 -4.58 -9.68 11.73
N THR A 131 -5.46 -8.73 11.95
CA THR A 131 -5.26 -7.62 12.88
C THR A 131 -6.56 -7.38 13.66
N ASP A 132 -6.44 -6.94 14.89
CA ASP A 132 -7.56 -6.57 15.78
C ASP A 132 -8.09 -5.14 15.51
N SER A 133 -7.77 -4.55 14.37
CA SER A 133 -8.23 -3.23 13.93
C SER A 133 -8.84 -3.31 12.53
N ASP A 134 -9.99 -2.69 12.32
CA ASP A 134 -10.61 -2.54 11.01
C ASP A 134 -9.96 -1.45 10.15
N GLN A 135 -9.09 -0.64 10.76
CA GLN A 135 -8.40 0.47 10.08
C GLN A 135 -6.98 0.13 9.66
N ILE A 136 -6.44 -1.03 10.05
CA ILE A 136 -5.12 -1.46 9.62
C ILE A 136 -5.25 -2.75 8.81
N LEU A 137 -4.94 -2.63 7.51
CA LEU A 137 -4.81 -3.75 6.60
C LEU A 137 -3.38 -4.29 6.69
N CYS A 138 -3.23 -5.58 7.00
CA CYS A 138 -1.94 -6.26 7.04
C CYS A 138 -1.92 -7.45 6.06
N TYR A 139 -0.83 -7.62 5.35
CA TYR A 139 -0.64 -8.71 4.40
C TYR A 139 0.83 -9.01 4.18
N ALA A 140 1.11 -10.22 3.72
CA ALA A 140 2.43 -10.66 3.32
C ALA A 140 2.47 -11.01 1.84
N LYS A 141 3.64 -10.84 1.25
CA LYS A 141 4.00 -11.33 -0.09
C LYS A 141 5.36 -11.99 -0.03
N SER A 142 5.50 -13.13 -0.66
CA SER A 142 6.76 -13.86 -0.68
C SER A 142 7.14 -14.29 -2.10
N SER A 143 8.43 -14.31 -2.38
CA SER A 143 8.96 -14.94 -3.60
C SER A 143 8.69 -16.45 -3.57
N ARG A 144 8.71 -17.10 -4.74
CA ARG A 144 8.43 -18.55 -4.85
C ARG A 144 9.38 -19.40 -4.04
N ASP A 145 10.64 -18.98 -3.97
CA ASP A 145 11.69 -19.64 -3.18
C ASP A 145 11.70 -19.21 -1.70
N LYS A 146 10.77 -18.34 -1.30
CA LYS A 146 10.71 -17.72 0.03
C LYS A 146 11.97 -16.96 0.46
N GLY A 147 12.88 -16.68 -0.45
CA GLY A 147 14.09 -15.90 -0.17
C GLY A 147 13.84 -14.40 0.01
N ASN A 148 12.66 -13.93 -0.39
CA ASN A 148 12.24 -12.55 -0.19
C ASN A 148 10.81 -12.53 0.36
N VAL A 149 10.65 -12.12 1.62
CA VAL A 149 9.36 -12.01 2.31
C VAL A 149 9.16 -10.57 2.75
N ILE A 150 8.05 -9.98 2.31
CA ILE A 150 7.65 -8.62 2.64
C ILE A 150 6.31 -8.66 3.37
N ILE A 151 6.27 -8.05 4.55
CA ILE A 151 5.04 -7.81 5.31
C ILE A 151 4.70 -6.34 5.17
N VAL A 152 3.46 -6.04 4.81
CA VAL A 152 2.97 -4.67 4.65
C VAL A 152 1.82 -4.44 5.62
N ALA A 153 1.88 -3.38 6.39
CA ALA A 153 0.78 -2.89 7.22
C ALA A 153 0.43 -1.47 6.77
N VAL A 154 -0.83 -1.21 6.48
CA VAL A 154 -1.31 0.09 5.98
C VAL A 154 -2.47 0.57 6.83
N ASN A 155 -2.39 1.80 7.34
CA ASN A 155 -3.53 2.49 7.91
C ASN A 155 -4.42 2.97 6.75
N VAL A 156 -5.63 2.44 6.64
CA VAL A 156 -6.59 2.78 5.56
C VAL A 156 -7.47 4.00 5.91
N ASP A 157 -7.31 4.55 7.11
CA ASP A 157 -7.90 5.82 7.51
C ASP A 157 -6.86 6.94 7.42
N PRO A 158 -6.95 7.88 6.47
CA PRO A 158 -5.98 8.96 6.33
C PRO A 158 -6.17 10.09 7.35
N PHE A 159 -7.18 10.02 8.22
CA PHE A 159 -7.55 11.12 9.12
C PHE A 159 -7.11 10.90 10.57
N ALA A 160 -6.89 9.65 10.99
CA ALA A 160 -6.55 9.33 12.37
C ALA A 160 -5.46 8.27 12.48
N ALA A 161 -4.67 8.36 13.58
CA ALA A 161 -3.70 7.33 13.93
C ALA A 161 -4.43 6.10 14.51
N HIS A 162 -4.04 4.91 14.04
CA HIS A 162 -4.55 3.64 14.52
C HIS A 162 -3.43 2.71 14.97
N TYR A 163 -3.78 1.75 15.80
CA TYR A 163 -2.88 0.70 16.26
C TYR A 163 -3.58 -0.65 16.22
N CYS A 164 -2.81 -1.69 16.16
CA CYS A 164 -3.31 -3.07 16.22
C CYS A 164 -2.25 -4.04 16.74
N THR A 165 -2.69 -5.24 17.06
CA THR A 165 -1.85 -6.43 17.13
C THR A 165 -1.94 -7.15 15.78
N ALA A 166 -0.84 -7.22 15.04
CA ALA A 166 -0.75 -8.01 13.82
C ALA A 166 -0.34 -9.45 14.18
N VAL A 167 -1.07 -10.43 13.67
CA VAL A 167 -0.78 -11.86 13.85
C VAL A 167 -0.07 -12.37 12.60
N ILE A 168 1.16 -12.85 12.78
CA ILE A 168 2.00 -13.35 11.70
C ILE A 168 2.17 -14.86 11.88
N PRO A 169 1.46 -15.71 11.11
CA PRO A 169 1.66 -17.16 11.17
C PRO A 169 3.12 -17.52 10.86
N PRO A 170 3.76 -18.42 11.64
CA PRO A 170 5.18 -18.76 11.49
C PRO A 170 5.57 -19.21 10.08
N ASP A 171 4.69 -19.91 9.40
CA ASP A 171 4.90 -20.40 8.03
C ASP A 171 5.02 -19.29 6.97
N VAL A 172 4.53 -18.07 7.28
CA VAL A 172 4.68 -16.90 6.41
C VAL A 172 6.14 -16.49 6.29
N VAL A 173 6.85 -16.51 7.42
CA VAL A 173 8.25 -16.07 7.53
C VAL A 173 9.24 -17.23 7.58
N GLY A 174 8.76 -18.48 7.57
CA GLY A 174 9.58 -19.68 7.69
C GLY A 174 10.16 -19.90 9.08
N ALA A 175 9.53 -19.34 10.12
CA ALA A 175 9.94 -19.49 11.51
C ALA A 175 9.27 -20.70 12.19
N ALA A 176 9.84 -21.14 13.32
CA ALA A 176 9.14 -22.01 14.25
C ALA A 176 8.13 -21.19 15.10
N PRO A 177 7.13 -21.83 15.72
CA PRO A 177 6.25 -21.14 16.67
C PRO A 177 7.07 -20.44 17.75
N ASP A 178 6.64 -19.22 18.12
CA ASP A 178 7.29 -18.33 19.10
C ASP A 178 8.74 -17.95 18.77
N GLN A 179 9.25 -18.31 17.60
CA GLN A 179 10.58 -17.89 17.18
C GLN A 179 10.59 -16.41 16.80
N HIS A 180 11.58 -15.70 17.31
CA HIS A 180 11.80 -14.32 16.96
C HIS A 180 12.53 -14.19 15.61
N TYR A 181 12.26 -13.10 14.92
CA TYR A 181 12.93 -12.75 13.67
C TYR A 181 13.10 -11.23 13.55
N GLN A 182 14.08 -10.82 12.78
CA GLN A 182 14.32 -9.41 12.51
C GLN A 182 13.57 -8.96 11.25
N VAL A 183 12.94 -7.80 11.33
CA VAL A 183 12.35 -7.11 10.18
C VAL A 183 12.94 -5.71 10.03
N THR A 184 13.10 -5.27 8.79
CA THR A 184 13.54 -3.89 8.46
C THR A 184 12.41 -3.18 7.74
N ASP A 185 11.99 -2.04 8.27
CA ASP A 185 11.06 -1.15 7.58
C ASP A 185 11.78 -0.43 6.44
N LEU A 186 11.43 -0.77 5.22
CA LEU A 186 12.07 -0.26 4.02
C LEU A 186 11.74 1.21 3.73
N LEU A 187 10.68 1.77 4.34
CA LEU A 187 10.37 3.20 4.22
C LEU A 187 11.29 4.06 5.10
N THR A 188 11.60 3.61 6.31
CA THR A 188 12.33 4.38 7.32
C THR A 188 13.75 3.90 7.57
N GLY A 189 14.04 2.63 7.29
CA GLY A 189 15.28 1.96 7.66
C GLY A 189 15.30 1.43 9.10
N ALA A 190 14.24 1.62 9.88
CA ALA A 190 14.13 1.10 11.24
C ALA A 190 14.05 -0.43 11.26
N THR A 191 14.66 -1.04 12.27
CA THR A 191 14.64 -2.50 12.47
C THR A 191 13.88 -2.84 13.74
N TYR A 192 13.14 -3.96 13.67
CA TYR A 192 12.34 -4.46 14.79
C TYR A 192 12.57 -5.96 14.97
N THR A 193 12.42 -6.43 16.22
CA THR A 193 12.32 -7.85 16.51
C THR A 193 10.87 -8.23 16.64
N TRP A 194 10.41 -9.11 15.76
CA TRP A 194 9.06 -9.59 15.68
C TRP A 194 8.94 -11.07 16.03
N SER A 195 7.72 -11.50 16.33
CA SER A 195 7.33 -12.89 16.56
C SER A 195 5.94 -13.12 15.97
N ASP A 196 5.17 -14.05 16.53
CA ASP A 196 3.81 -14.38 16.04
C ASP A 196 2.82 -13.21 16.23
N ARG A 197 3.00 -12.38 17.25
CA ARG A 197 2.10 -11.25 17.58
C ARG A 197 2.90 -9.98 17.80
N ASN A 198 2.56 -8.95 17.01
CA ASN A 198 3.37 -7.73 16.98
C ASN A 198 2.50 -6.49 17.07
N TYR A 199 2.88 -5.56 17.95
CA TYR A 199 2.22 -4.25 18.02
C TYR A 199 2.62 -3.39 16.82
N VAL A 200 1.62 -2.82 16.17
CA VAL A 200 1.78 -1.88 15.05
C VAL A 200 1.00 -0.62 15.36
N ARG A 201 1.63 0.55 15.21
CA ARG A 201 0.97 1.86 15.28
C ARG A 201 1.33 2.66 14.04
N LEU A 202 0.31 3.14 13.34
CA LEU A 202 0.46 3.92 12.11
C LEU A 202 -0.27 5.27 12.26
N ASP A 203 0.50 6.34 12.10
CA ASP A 203 0.00 7.70 12.06
C ASP A 203 0.06 8.20 10.61
N PRO A 204 -1.08 8.50 9.96
CA PRO A 204 -1.10 8.79 8.54
C PRO A 204 -0.33 10.07 8.18
N THR A 205 -0.15 10.99 9.12
CA THR A 205 0.60 12.23 8.91
C THR A 205 2.11 12.02 8.94
N VAL A 206 2.57 11.01 9.68
CA VAL A 206 3.99 10.68 9.89
C VAL A 206 4.38 9.47 9.04
N GLN A 207 3.70 8.36 9.28
CA GLN A 207 3.98 7.06 8.66
C GLN A 207 2.67 6.30 8.41
N PRO A 208 2.09 6.40 7.20
CA PRO A 208 0.81 5.77 6.87
C PRO A 208 0.91 4.24 6.73
N ALA A 209 2.12 3.71 6.57
CA ALA A 209 2.35 2.30 6.35
C ALA A 209 3.74 1.85 6.82
N HIS A 210 3.87 0.55 7.09
CA HIS A 210 5.14 -0.16 7.12
C HIS A 210 5.27 -1.04 5.87
N ILE A 211 6.47 -1.12 5.31
CA ILE A 211 6.87 -2.12 4.30
C ILE A 211 8.08 -2.83 4.89
N LEU A 212 7.83 -3.96 5.53
CA LEU A 212 8.80 -4.68 6.34
C LEU A 212 9.40 -5.83 5.55
N ARG A 213 10.72 -5.84 5.37
CA ARG A 213 11.42 -7.01 4.86
C ARG A 213 11.83 -7.90 6.03
N VAL A 214 11.50 -9.18 5.94
CA VAL A 214 12.00 -10.20 6.86
C VAL A 214 13.46 -10.45 6.55
N GLU A 215 14.35 -10.29 7.55
CA GLU A 215 15.80 -10.37 7.34
C GLU A 215 16.33 -11.76 7.70
N LYS A 216 16.14 -12.18 8.92
CA LYS A 216 16.65 -13.45 9.44
C LYS A 216 15.86 -13.91 10.65
N LEU A 217 15.89 -15.21 10.88
CA LEU A 217 15.46 -15.84 12.13
C LEU A 217 16.51 -15.61 13.23
N LEU A 218 16.07 -15.41 14.46
CA LEU A 218 16.90 -15.20 15.63
C LEU A 218 16.88 -16.42 16.54
#